data_1b439df4b8fda9300db2a48405bb5b97
#
_entry.id   1b439df4b8fda9300db2a48405bb5b97
#
_cell.length_a   1.000
_cell.length_b   1.000
_cell.length_c   1.000
_cell.angle_alpha   90.00
_cell.angle_beta   90.00
_cell.angle_gamma   90.00
#
_symmetry.space_group_name_H-M   'P 1'
#
loop_
_entity.id
_entity.type
_entity.pdbx_description
1 polymer ?
#
loop_
_entity_poly.entity_id
_entity_poly.type
_entity_poly.pdbx_seq_one_letter_code
_entity_poly.pdbx_strand_id
1 'polypeptide(L)'
;RHLSNDPIPGSVRYEVLKKAKGKCELCGISNKEKSLDVDHILPRSKGGSNDISNLQSLCYTCNRQKRNLDDTDLRDMSKFFDHRDKDCIFCNLKRKRSEENEFAFAIKDNFPVTKDHHLVIPKRHVADYFDLEQSEINSVNKILFSLKNKLQKKDKKITGFNIGINSGLSAGQTVFHCHIHLIPRR
;
A
#
# COMPACT_ATOMS: atom_id res chain seq x y z
N ARG A 1 -17.05 -17.04 34.82
CA ARG A 1 -17.46 -17.29 33.42
C ARG A 1 -16.30 -18.00 32.74
N HIS A 2 -16.47 -19.27 32.36
CA HIS A 2 -15.50 -19.97 31.54
C HIS A 2 -15.39 -19.24 30.20
N LEU A 3 -14.20 -18.69 29.92
CA LEU A 3 -13.87 -18.21 28.57
C LEU A 3 -13.84 -19.44 27.69
N SER A 4 -14.75 -19.57 26.71
CA SER A 4 -14.74 -20.69 25.80
C SER A 4 -13.44 -20.67 25.02
N ASN A 5 -12.71 -21.77 25.05
CA ASN A 5 -11.46 -21.92 24.29
C ASN A 5 -11.74 -22.27 22.82
N ASP A 6 -12.97 -22.11 22.37
CA ASP A 6 -13.40 -22.50 21.04
C ASP A 6 -12.67 -21.69 19.95
N PRO A 7 -12.13 -22.31 18.94
CA PRO A 7 -11.53 -21.59 17.82
C PRO A 7 -12.59 -20.76 17.07
N ILE A 8 -12.18 -19.67 16.43
CA ILE A 8 -13.06 -18.89 15.57
C ILE A 8 -13.57 -19.82 14.45
N PRO A 9 -14.90 -19.97 14.30
CA PRO A 9 -15.47 -20.83 13.23
C PRO A 9 -15.00 -20.40 11.85
N GLY A 10 -14.78 -21.35 10.94
CA GLY A 10 -14.31 -21.10 9.58
C GLY A 10 -15.23 -20.16 8.78
N SER A 11 -16.56 -20.28 8.96
CA SER A 11 -17.56 -19.38 8.36
C SER A 11 -17.38 -17.93 8.84
N VAL A 12 -17.14 -17.72 10.14
CA VAL A 12 -16.91 -16.40 10.71
C VAL A 12 -15.59 -15.82 10.20
N ARG A 13 -14.50 -16.64 10.15
CA ARG A 13 -13.24 -16.20 9.55
C ARG A 13 -13.41 -15.73 8.10
N TYR A 14 -14.15 -16.51 7.32
CA TYR A 14 -14.45 -16.16 5.92
C TYR A 14 -15.17 -14.81 5.79
N GLU A 15 -16.20 -14.59 6.60
CA GLU A 15 -16.96 -13.32 6.56
C GLU A 15 -16.12 -12.11 7.00
N VAL A 16 -15.24 -12.25 8.00
CA VAL A 16 -14.31 -11.18 8.40
C VAL A 16 -13.37 -10.83 7.23
N LEU A 17 -12.71 -11.81 6.64
CA LEU A 17 -11.79 -11.60 5.51
C LEU A 17 -12.51 -11.02 4.29
N LYS A 18 -13.75 -11.44 4.03
CA LYS A 18 -14.59 -10.91 2.95
C LYS A 18 -14.96 -9.44 3.19
N LYS A 19 -15.38 -9.08 4.41
CA LYS A 19 -15.66 -7.68 4.80
C LYS A 19 -14.42 -6.79 4.65
N ALA A 20 -13.26 -7.28 5.05
CA ALA A 20 -11.97 -6.62 4.88
C ALA A 20 -11.47 -6.60 3.41
N LYS A 21 -12.26 -7.16 2.45
CA LYS A 21 -11.90 -7.27 1.02
C LYS A 21 -10.54 -7.94 0.80
N GLY A 22 -10.17 -8.89 1.66
CA GLY A 22 -8.89 -9.58 1.61
C GLY A 22 -7.68 -8.68 1.91
N LYS A 23 -7.86 -7.64 2.70
CA LYS A 23 -6.79 -6.71 3.10
C LYS A 23 -6.58 -6.71 4.62
N CYS A 24 -5.37 -6.40 5.04
CA CYS A 24 -5.08 -6.05 6.44
C CYS A 24 -5.72 -4.71 6.77
N GLU A 25 -6.54 -4.66 7.82
CA GLU A 25 -7.28 -3.46 8.17
C GLU A 25 -6.41 -2.36 8.83
N LEU A 26 -5.18 -2.70 9.24
CA LEU A 26 -4.22 -1.72 9.72
C LEU A 26 -3.35 -1.14 8.60
N CYS A 27 -2.63 -1.99 7.84
CA CYS A 27 -1.64 -1.53 6.87
C CYS A 27 -2.07 -1.66 5.40
N GLY A 28 -3.28 -2.16 5.14
CA GLY A 28 -3.84 -2.29 3.80
C GLY A 28 -3.25 -3.38 2.89
N ILE A 29 -2.21 -4.13 3.35
CA ILE A 29 -1.58 -5.18 2.52
C ILE A 29 -2.59 -6.28 2.17
N SER A 30 -2.55 -6.79 0.93
CA SER A 30 -3.49 -7.80 0.48
C SER A 30 -3.07 -9.24 0.82
N ASN A 31 -4.04 -10.15 0.82
CA ASN A 31 -3.81 -11.59 0.98
C ASN A 31 -3.00 -12.21 -0.15
N LYS A 32 -2.81 -11.51 -1.29
CA LYS A 32 -1.93 -11.94 -2.39
C LYS A 32 -0.45 -11.71 -2.06
N GLU A 33 -0.16 -10.78 -1.16
CA GLU A 33 1.22 -10.44 -0.76
C GLU A 33 1.61 -11.06 0.58
N LYS A 34 0.67 -11.16 1.53
CA LYS A 34 0.89 -11.75 2.86
C LYS A 34 -0.36 -12.47 3.35
N SER A 35 -0.16 -13.55 4.11
CA SER A 35 -1.25 -14.22 4.82
C SER A 35 -1.94 -13.26 5.78
N LEU A 36 -3.27 -13.35 5.83
CA LEU A 36 -4.10 -12.61 6.76
C LEU A 36 -4.65 -13.52 7.83
N ASP A 37 -4.61 -13.04 9.07
CA ASP A 37 -5.19 -13.66 10.23
C ASP A 37 -6.47 -12.92 10.63
N VAL A 38 -7.37 -13.63 11.32
CA VAL A 38 -8.50 -13.01 12.01
C VAL A 38 -8.13 -12.86 13.47
N ASP A 39 -8.06 -11.62 13.90
CA ASP A 39 -7.68 -11.20 15.24
C ASP A 39 -8.89 -10.65 16.03
N HIS A 40 -8.84 -10.77 17.36
CA HIS A 40 -9.84 -10.19 18.24
C HIS A 40 -9.54 -8.72 18.53
N ILE A 41 -10.52 -7.82 18.35
CA ILE A 41 -10.41 -6.42 18.75
C ILE A 41 -10.18 -6.37 20.26
N LEU A 42 -11.16 -6.79 21.06
CA LEU A 42 -10.97 -7.06 22.47
C LEU A 42 -10.36 -8.47 22.62
N PRO A 43 -9.15 -8.60 23.14
CA PRO A 43 -8.50 -9.89 23.30
C PRO A 43 -9.31 -10.89 24.11
N ARG A 44 -9.23 -12.17 23.76
CA ARG A 44 -9.90 -13.26 24.52
C ARG A 44 -9.50 -13.29 25.99
N SER A 45 -8.24 -13.04 26.28
CA SER A 45 -7.76 -12.95 27.68
C SER A 45 -8.46 -11.85 28.49
N LYS A 46 -9.06 -10.87 27.80
CA LYS A 46 -9.85 -9.78 28.41
C LYS A 46 -11.36 -9.99 28.25
N GLY A 47 -11.81 -11.16 27.81
CA GLY A 47 -13.23 -11.50 27.68
C GLY A 47 -13.82 -11.29 26.28
N GLY A 48 -12.99 -11.07 25.27
CA GLY A 48 -13.44 -10.89 23.89
C GLY A 48 -14.14 -12.12 23.31
N SER A 49 -15.27 -11.92 22.62
CA SER A 49 -16.07 -12.96 21.99
C SER A 49 -15.59 -13.28 20.57
N ASN A 50 -16.07 -14.42 20.03
CA ASN A 50 -15.88 -14.78 18.62
C ASN A 50 -16.93 -14.13 17.69
N ASP A 51 -17.71 -13.18 18.17
CA ASP A 51 -18.65 -12.44 17.34
C ASP A 51 -17.92 -11.62 16.29
N ILE A 52 -18.48 -11.55 15.09
CA ILE A 52 -17.89 -10.81 13.97
C ILE A 52 -17.66 -9.32 14.27
N SER A 53 -18.45 -8.77 15.22
CA SER A 53 -18.29 -7.39 15.70
C SER A 53 -17.01 -7.17 16.49
N ASN A 54 -16.44 -8.24 17.07
CA ASN A 54 -15.19 -8.22 17.82
C ASN A 54 -13.98 -8.77 17.03
N LEU A 55 -14.10 -8.94 15.71
CA LEU A 55 -13.07 -9.54 14.90
C LEU A 55 -12.62 -8.60 13.78
N GLN A 56 -11.34 -8.65 13.46
CA GLN A 56 -10.70 -7.85 12.43
C GLN A 56 -9.68 -8.66 11.63
N SER A 57 -9.38 -8.23 10.40
CA SER A 57 -8.41 -8.86 9.50
C SER A 57 -7.05 -8.18 9.62
N LEU A 58 -6.01 -8.89 10.03
CA LEU A 58 -4.66 -8.37 10.14
C LEU A 58 -3.66 -9.28 9.44
N CYS A 59 -2.62 -8.71 8.82
CA CYS A 59 -1.48 -9.52 8.39
C CYS A 59 -0.66 -9.96 9.60
N TYR A 60 0.11 -11.04 9.44
CA TYR A 60 0.94 -11.59 10.52
C TYR A 60 1.77 -10.53 11.26
N THR A 61 2.38 -9.59 10.54
CA THR A 61 3.21 -8.54 11.16
C THR A 61 2.40 -7.61 12.04
N CYS A 62 1.26 -7.11 11.54
CA CYS A 62 0.38 -6.21 12.30
C CYS A 62 -0.26 -6.91 13.49
N ASN A 63 -0.72 -8.15 13.29
CA ASN A 63 -1.28 -8.98 14.35
C ASN A 63 -0.27 -9.22 15.47
N ARG A 64 0.98 -9.56 15.12
CA ARG A 64 2.05 -9.76 16.09
C ARG A 64 2.46 -8.48 16.83
N GLN A 65 2.34 -7.32 16.20
CA GLN A 65 2.61 -6.03 16.86
C GLN A 65 1.51 -5.64 17.84
N LYS A 66 0.24 -5.83 17.45
CA LYS A 66 -0.92 -5.57 18.32
C LYS A 66 -0.90 -6.47 19.56
N ARG A 67 -0.62 -7.77 19.40
CA ARG A 67 -0.66 -8.79 20.45
C ARG A 67 -2.02 -8.75 21.21
N ASN A 68 -1.99 -9.14 22.49
CA ASN A 68 -3.13 -9.03 23.39
C ASN A 68 -3.02 -7.77 24.29
N LEU A 69 -2.32 -6.74 23.82
CA LEU A 69 -2.00 -5.57 24.64
C LEU A 69 -3.12 -4.56 24.67
N ASP A 70 -3.80 -4.36 23.55
CA ASP A 70 -4.84 -3.37 23.41
C ASP A 70 -6.10 -3.92 22.74
N ASP A 71 -7.18 -3.15 22.79
CA ASP A 71 -8.49 -3.40 22.22
C ASP A 71 -8.80 -2.45 21.05
N THR A 72 -7.76 -1.96 20.37
CA THR A 72 -7.91 -1.03 19.24
C THR A 72 -8.66 -1.69 18.09
N ASP A 73 -9.75 -1.06 17.67
CA ASP A 73 -10.48 -1.40 16.45
C ASP A 73 -9.75 -0.79 15.24
N LEU A 74 -9.15 -1.64 14.45
CA LEU A 74 -8.38 -1.25 13.27
C LEU A 74 -9.19 -1.36 11.97
N ARG A 75 -10.48 -1.74 12.07
CA ARG A 75 -11.36 -1.82 10.89
C ARG A 75 -11.52 -0.42 10.28
N ASP A 76 -11.63 -0.39 8.97
CA ASP A 76 -11.69 0.84 8.18
C ASP A 76 -10.38 1.65 8.06
N MET A 77 -9.32 1.32 8.81
CA MET A 77 -8.00 1.95 8.59
C MET A 77 -7.52 1.75 7.14
N SER A 78 -7.88 0.64 6.51
CA SER A 78 -7.55 0.38 5.10
C SER A 78 -8.22 1.37 4.13
N LYS A 79 -9.31 2.03 4.51
CA LYS A 79 -9.94 3.10 3.71
C LYS A 79 -9.01 4.30 3.53
N PHE A 80 -8.10 4.50 4.47
CA PHE A 80 -7.06 5.52 4.35
C PHE A 80 -6.24 5.35 3.06
N PHE A 81 -5.92 4.11 2.67
CA PHE A 81 -5.17 3.83 1.45
C PHE A 81 -6.01 3.94 0.17
N ASP A 82 -7.33 4.01 0.28
CA ASP A 82 -8.24 4.18 -0.85
C ASP A 82 -8.57 5.66 -1.15
N HIS A 83 -7.97 6.61 -0.41
CA HIS A 83 -8.18 8.03 -0.64
C HIS A 83 -7.76 8.46 -2.05
N ARG A 84 -8.67 9.13 -2.77
CA ARG A 84 -8.47 9.67 -4.12
C ARG A 84 -9.01 11.10 -4.17
N ASP A 85 -8.33 11.95 -4.92
CA ASP A 85 -8.82 13.30 -5.23
C ASP A 85 -9.45 13.29 -6.64
N LYS A 86 -10.69 13.79 -6.72
CA LYS A 86 -11.46 13.83 -7.97
C LYS A 86 -10.86 14.77 -9.02
N ASP A 87 -10.13 15.79 -8.61
CA ASP A 87 -9.55 16.80 -9.50
C ASP A 87 -8.07 16.50 -9.83
N CYS A 88 -7.50 15.48 -9.21
CA CYS A 88 -6.12 15.08 -9.42
C CYS A 88 -5.92 14.28 -10.71
N ILE A 89 -4.98 14.74 -11.56
CA ILE A 89 -4.67 14.09 -12.84
C ILE A 89 -4.13 12.66 -12.68
N PHE A 90 -3.42 12.35 -11.58
CA PHE A 90 -2.90 11.00 -11.32
C PHE A 90 -3.94 10.07 -10.72
N CYS A 91 -4.88 10.58 -9.93
CA CYS A 91 -6.01 9.80 -9.42
C CYS A 91 -6.97 9.39 -10.55
N ASN A 92 -7.15 10.25 -11.56
CA ASN A 92 -8.06 10.06 -12.68
C ASN A 92 -7.40 9.49 -13.95
N LEU A 93 -6.19 8.98 -13.83
CA LEU A 93 -5.39 8.55 -14.96
C LEU A 93 -6.00 7.35 -15.69
N LYS A 94 -6.40 7.53 -16.97
CA LYS A 94 -7.00 6.47 -17.82
C LYS A 94 -5.99 5.76 -18.72
N ARG A 95 -4.73 6.19 -18.73
CA ARG A 95 -3.71 5.62 -19.62
C ARG A 95 -3.07 4.33 -19.07
N LYS A 96 -2.44 3.57 -19.97
CA LYS A 96 -1.75 2.32 -19.66
C LYS A 96 -0.64 2.56 -18.63
N ARG A 97 -0.66 1.80 -17.55
CA ARG A 97 0.40 1.73 -16.55
C ARG A 97 1.53 0.84 -17.07
N SER A 98 2.77 1.23 -16.83
CA SER A 98 3.97 0.44 -17.19
C SER A 98 4.15 -0.72 -16.22
N GLU A 99 3.81 -0.48 -14.95
CA GLU A 99 3.88 -1.45 -13.85
C GLU A 99 2.92 -1.03 -12.73
N GLU A 100 2.49 -1.98 -11.92
CA GLU A 100 1.57 -1.74 -10.81
C GLU A 100 1.72 -2.82 -9.73
N ASN A 101 1.56 -2.43 -8.48
CA ASN A 101 1.41 -3.31 -7.33
C ASN A 101 0.28 -2.82 -6.40
N GLU A 102 0.25 -3.29 -5.15
CA GLU A 102 -0.84 -2.98 -4.21
C GLU A 102 -1.02 -1.48 -3.98
N PHE A 103 0.06 -0.73 -3.66
CA PHE A 103 -0.03 0.68 -3.24
C PHE A 103 0.56 1.68 -4.23
N ALA A 104 1.17 1.24 -5.33
CA ALA A 104 1.79 2.13 -6.29
C ALA A 104 1.62 1.65 -7.73
N PHE A 105 1.82 2.56 -8.68
CA PHE A 105 1.89 2.26 -10.09
C PHE A 105 2.94 3.14 -10.78
N ALA A 106 3.36 2.74 -11.98
CA ALA A 106 4.27 3.51 -12.80
C ALA A 106 3.69 3.83 -14.17
N ILE A 107 4.05 4.99 -14.69
CA ILE A 107 3.73 5.44 -16.03
C ILE A 107 4.98 6.02 -16.70
N LYS A 108 5.00 6.07 -18.02
CA LYS A 108 5.99 6.89 -18.73
C LYS A 108 5.67 8.36 -18.51
N ASP A 109 6.68 9.17 -18.28
CA ASP A 109 6.51 10.61 -18.22
C ASP A 109 6.08 11.17 -19.59
N ASN A 110 5.18 12.16 -19.59
CA ASN A 110 4.77 12.88 -20.80
C ASN A 110 5.81 13.89 -21.26
N PHE A 111 6.63 14.38 -20.33
CA PHE A 111 7.70 15.35 -20.56
C PHE A 111 9.05 14.75 -20.15
N PRO A 112 9.53 13.71 -20.87
CA PRO A 112 10.66 12.93 -20.42
C PRO A 112 11.95 13.72 -20.54
N VAL A 113 12.75 13.76 -19.46
CA VAL A 113 14.13 14.30 -19.48
C VAL A 113 15.03 13.46 -20.40
N THR A 114 14.84 12.13 -20.38
CA THR A 114 15.49 11.19 -21.26
C THR A 114 14.50 10.11 -21.70
N LYS A 115 14.85 9.38 -22.79
CA LYS A 115 14.06 8.23 -23.23
C LYS A 115 13.84 7.24 -22.08
N ASP A 116 12.61 6.74 -21.95
CA ASP A 116 12.16 5.82 -20.91
C ASP A 116 12.16 6.40 -19.48
N HIS A 117 12.06 7.74 -19.33
CA HIS A 117 11.75 8.38 -18.06
C HIS A 117 10.37 7.91 -17.56
N HIS A 118 10.30 7.45 -16.32
CA HIS A 118 9.08 6.97 -15.67
C HIS A 118 8.80 7.75 -14.40
N LEU A 119 7.50 7.87 -14.09
CA LEU A 119 7.00 8.32 -12.81
C LEU A 119 6.47 7.11 -12.06
N VAL A 120 6.86 6.95 -10.80
CA VAL A 120 6.30 5.97 -9.87
C VAL A 120 5.43 6.74 -8.87
N ILE A 121 4.17 6.37 -8.78
CA ILE A 121 3.11 7.16 -8.15
C ILE A 121 2.38 6.30 -7.13
N PRO A 122 2.23 6.72 -5.87
CA PRO A 122 1.36 6.06 -4.89
C PRO A 122 -0.09 6.05 -5.38
N LYS A 123 -0.85 5.01 -5.05
CA LYS A 123 -2.29 4.96 -5.40
C LYS A 123 -3.12 5.92 -4.56
N ARG A 124 -2.81 6.04 -3.26
CA ARG A 124 -3.44 7.02 -2.38
C ARG A 124 -3.07 8.43 -2.81
N HIS A 125 -4.05 9.32 -2.84
CA HIS A 125 -3.75 10.73 -3.03
C HIS A 125 -3.05 11.29 -1.81
N VAL A 126 -1.80 11.63 -1.96
CA VAL A 126 -0.92 12.24 -0.96
C VAL A 126 0.02 13.19 -1.68
N ALA A 127 0.12 14.42 -1.22
CA ALA A 127 0.91 15.44 -1.91
C ALA A 127 2.42 15.26 -1.65
N ASP A 128 2.80 15.01 -0.40
CA ASP A 128 4.17 14.99 0.03
C ASP A 128 4.73 13.56 0.16
N TYR A 129 6.00 13.40 -0.17
CA TYR A 129 6.71 12.12 0.04
C TYR A 129 6.81 11.74 1.51
N PHE A 130 6.96 12.74 2.38
CA PHE A 130 7.13 12.52 3.82
C PHE A 130 5.84 12.11 4.52
N ASP A 131 4.69 12.23 3.84
CA ASP A 131 3.38 11.74 4.30
C ASP A 131 3.06 10.32 3.82
N LEU A 132 4.02 9.65 3.15
CA LEU A 132 3.87 8.26 2.72
C LEU A 132 4.02 7.30 3.89
N GLU A 133 3.12 6.32 3.94
CA GLU A 133 3.26 5.19 4.85
C GLU A 133 4.36 4.22 4.40
N GLN A 134 4.95 3.48 5.34
CA GLN A 134 6.04 2.55 5.03
C GLN A 134 5.65 1.49 3.99
N SER A 135 4.40 1.04 3.97
CA SER A 135 3.85 0.11 2.97
C SER A 135 3.85 0.71 1.57
N GLU A 136 3.56 2.01 1.44
CA GLU A 136 3.59 2.75 0.18
C GLU A 136 5.02 2.94 -0.31
N ILE A 137 5.95 3.34 0.58
CA ILE A 137 7.38 3.48 0.29
C ILE A 137 7.94 2.14 -0.20
N ASN A 138 7.62 1.04 0.47
CA ASN A 138 8.04 -0.30 0.06
C ASN A 138 7.50 -0.68 -1.33
N SER A 139 6.25 -0.32 -1.63
CA SER A 139 5.62 -0.57 -2.92
C SER A 139 6.24 0.25 -4.05
N VAL A 140 6.54 1.52 -3.78
CA VAL A 140 7.29 2.39 -4.70
C VAL A 140 8.66 1.79 -5.00
N ASN A 141 9.42 1.41 -3.97
CA ASN A 141 10.74 0.83 -4.13
C ASN A 141 10.71 -0.47 -4.95
N LYS A 142 9.75 -1.37 -4.71
CA LYS A 142 9.58 -2.59 -5.53
C LYS A 142 9.42 -2.26 -7.02
N ILE A 143 8.61 -1.25 -7.36
CA ILE A 143 8.42 -0.82 -8.76
C ILE A 143 9.70 -0.20 -9.32
N LEU A 144 10.40 0.66 -8.58
CA LEU A 144 11.67 1.25 -9.00
C LEU A 144 12.71 0.19 -9.35
N PHE A 145 12.89 -0.82 -8.48
CA PHE A 145 13.81 -1.94 -8.73
C PHE A 145 13.41 -2.77 -9.95
N SER A 146 12.12 -3.07 -10.07
CA SER A 146 11.61 -3.84 -11.21
C SER A 146 11.81 -3.10 -12.53
N LEU A 147 11.44 -1.80 -12.60
CA LEU A 147 11.63 -0.96 -13.79
C LEU A 147 13.09 -0.82 -14.13
N LYS A 148 13.98 -0.54 -13.17
CA LYS A 148 15.43 -0.50 -13.40
C LYS A 148 15.90 -1.75 -14.11
N ASN A 149 15.56 -2.94 -13.60
CA ASN A 149 16.00 -4.21 -14.17
C ASN A 149 15.44 -4.43 -15.58
N LYS A 150 14.15 -4.12 -15.81
CA LYS A 150 13.51 -4.22 -17.13
C LYS A 150 14.16 -3.29 -18.14
N LEU A 151 14.43 -2.04 -17.78
CA LEU A 151 15.02 -1.04 -18.66
C LEU A 151 16.46 -1.38 -19.03
N GLN A 152 17.30 -1.80 -18.07
CA GLN A 152 18.66 -2.24 -18.34
C GLN A 152 18.75 -3.54 -19.14
N LYS A 153 17.76 -4.45 -18.97
CA LYS A 153 17.67 -5.66 -19.81
C LYS A 153 17.35 -5.29 -21.27
N LYS A 154 16.44 -4.31 -21.47
CA LYS A 154 15.98 -3.86 -22.78
C LYS A 154 17.03 -3.01 -23.52
N ASP A 155 17.75 -2.17 -22.80
CA ASP A 155 18.72 -1.24 -23.36
C ASP A 155 20.02 -1.25 -22.55
N LYS A 156 21.04 -1.92 -23.06
CA LYS A 156 22.35 -2.08 -22.42
C LYS A 156 23.17 -0.78 -22.31
N LYS A 157 22.78 0.28 -23.04
CA LYS A 157 23.40 1.60 -22.93
C LYS A 157 22.99 2.33 -21.64
N ILE A 158 21.95 1.86 -20.92
CA ILE A 158 21.56 2.44 -19.64
C ILE A 158 22.54 1.97 -18.57
N THR A 159 23.45 2.85 -18.17
CA THR A 159 24.49 2.58 -17.16
C THR A 159 24.14 3.14 -15.78
N GLY A 160 23.21 4.09 -15.69
CA GLY A 160 22.81 4.73 -14.44
C GLY A 160 21.38 5.22 -14.43
N PHE A 161 20.93 5.67 -13.26
CA PHE A 161 19.62 6.29 -13.06
C PHE A 161 19.73 7.47 -12.09
N ASN A 162 19.00 8.55 -12.38
CA ASN A 162 18.63 9.50 -11.36
C ASN A 162 17.24 9.12 -10.81
N ILE A 163 17.11 9.16 -9.49
CA ILE A 163 15.86 9.04 -8.78
C ILE A 163 15.67 10.36 -8.05
N GLY A 164 14.53 11.02 -8.27
CA GLY A 164 14.26 12.32 -7.67
C GLY A 164 12.79 12.49 -7.32
N ILE A 165 12.52 13.35 -6.34
CA ILE A 165 11.18 13.70 -5.87
C ILE A 165 11.16 15.21 -5.67
N ASN A 166 10.14 15.86 -6.20
CA ASN A 166 9.86 17.25 -5.89
C ASN A 166 8.76 17.28 -4.81
N SER A 167 9.11 17.75 -3.62
CA SER A 167 8.19 17.85 -2.49
C SER A 167 8.01 19.32 -2.13
N GLY A 168 6.79 19.84 -2.37
CA GLY A 168 6.43 21.23 -2.18
C GLY A 168 6.70 22.14 -3.39
N LEU A 169 6.02 23.28 -3.41
CA LEU A 169 6.05 24.26 -4.50
C LEU A 169 7.45 24.81 -4.76
N SER A 170 8.20 25.14 -3.70
CA SER A 170 9.56 25.69 -3.78
C SER A 170 10.58 24.68 -4.33
N ALA A 171 10.27 23.38 -4.25
CA ALA A 171 11.05 22.30 -4.87
C ALA A 171 10.65 22.01 -6.33
N GLY A 172 9.71 22.79 -6.89
CA GLY A 172 9.24 22.63 -8.27
C GLY A 172 8.20 21.53 -8.46
N GLN A 173 7.48 21.14 -7.40
CA GLN A 173 6.35 20.23 -7.52
C GLN A 173 5.20 20.95 -8.25
N THR A 174 4.81 20.43 -9.42
CA THR A 174 3.72 20.98 -10.25
C THR A 174 2.40 20.23 -10.09
N VAL A 175 2.45 18.97 -9.71
CA VAL A 175 1.29 18.14 -9.42
C VAL A 175 1.34 17.73 -7.96
N PHE A 176 0.36 18.16 -7.16
CA PHE A 176 0.27 17.89 -5.73
C PHE A 176 -0.30 16.48 -5.46
N HIS A 177 0.36 15.51 -6.03
CA HIS A 177 0.27 14.09 -5.77
C HIS A 177 1.68 13.55 -5.89
N CYS A 178 2.20 12.98 -4.83
CA CYS A 178 3.57 12.47 -4.74
C CYS A 178 3.90 11.59 -5.95
N HIS A 179 5.02 11.87 -6.59
CA HIS A 179 5.52 11.07 -7.70
C HIS A 179 7.05 11.06 -7.70
N ILE A 180 7.60 9.90 -7.96
CA ILE A 180 9.02 9.66 -7.93
C ILE A 180 9.50 9.47 -9.37
N HIS A 181 10.44 10.30 -9.79
CA HIS A 181 11.08 10.23 -11.09
C HIS A 181 12.11 9.11 -11.13
N LEU A 182 12.07 8.26 -12.15
CA LEU A 182 13.10 7.30 -12.51
C LEU A 182 13.63 7.66 -13.89
N ILE A 183 14.81 8.27 -13.93
CA ILE A 183 15.40 8.84 -15.16
C ILE A 183 16.61 8.01 -15.57
N PRO A 184 16.51 7.19 -16.63
CA PRO A 184 17.64 6.43 -17.15
C PRO A 184 18.75 7.34 -17.71
N ARG A 185 20.02 6.96 -17.49
CA ARG A 185 21.20 7.62 -18.04
C ARG A 185 22.00 6.65 -18.89
N ARG A 186 22.47 7.14 -20.06
CA ARG A 186 23.20 6.37 -21.06
C ARG A 186 24.62 6.89 -21.22
#